data_a80cc59bc1f61024f49a673081feca68
#
_entry.id   a80cc59bc1f61024f49a673081feca68
#
_cell.length_a   1.000
_cell.length_b   1.000
_cell.length_c   1.000
_cell.angle_alpha   90.00
_cell.angle_beta   90.00
_cell.angle_gamma   90.00
#
_symmetry.space_group_name_H-M   'P 1'
#
loop_
_entity.id
_entity.type
_entity.pdbx_description
1 polymer ?
#
loop_
_entity_poly.entity_id
_entity_poly.type
_entity_poly.pdbx_seq_one_letter_code
_entity_poly.pdbx_strand_id
1 'polypeptide(L)'
;MQEYCSNLTVNGKIFSFYDLEKAAKSYDVKVEELPYSIRILLESLLRKKDGIDVKESHISDLIKFPNFPTISEIPFKPSRVILQDFTGVPVVVDLASMRDAIVANGGKAELINPEIPVDLVIDHSVQVDSYGCDTALEDNINLEFKRNNERYEFLKWAEQSFENYRAVPPATGIIHQVNIEFLSDVIIEKDGLLYPDSMFGTDSHTTMINGIGVLGWGVGGIEAEAAMLGEASYFPIPEVIGVHLTGELPKIATATDLALKITQVLRSENVVGKFVEYFGSGLKSLSLADRATIANMAPEYGATCGYFPIDDETLNYMRLTNRDEEHIQVTEAYTKANHLFYDPSKEAKYTKVVEIDLSTIKPSISGPKRPQDLILLSDAKQEFQDAVVREAGVRGFGLDKKELEKTAKVDFEDHSETIQTGHVAIAAITSCTNTSNPYVLMAAGLLAKKAVEKGLKVSPTVKTSLAPGSKVVTGYLKASGLQSYLDKLGFNLVGYGCTTCIGNSGDLRPEVAKAIVDTDLLASAVLSGNRNFEGRINPLVKANFLASPPLVVAYALAGNTNIDLTR
;
A
#
# COMPACT_ATOMS: atom_id res chain seq x y z
N MET A 1 4.69 7.95 36.11
CA MET A 1 5.52 7.54 34.96
C MET A 1 6.45 6.36 35.22
N GLN A 2 6.87 6.04 36.46
CA GLN A 2 7.81 4.94 36.73
C GLN A 2 7.18 3.55 36.96
N GLU A 3 5.87 3.45 37.07
CA GLU A 3 5.19 2.24 37.56
C GLU A 3 5.39 1.00 36.69
N TYR A 4 5.43 1.17 35.37
CA TYR A 4 5.57 0.08 34.39
C TYR A 4 6.92 0.11 33.62
N CYS A 5 7.89 0.92 34.05
CA CYS A 5 9.18 0.97 33.40
C CYS A 5 10.08 -0.21 33.74
N SER A 6 10.79 -0.73 32.74
CA SER A 6 11.86 -1.70 32.84
C SER A 6 13.10 -1.24 32.09
N ASN A 7 14.24 -1.85 32.40
CA ASN A 7 15.50 -1.61 31.70
C ASN A 7 15.91 -2.85 30.89
N LEU A 8 16.49 -2.61 29.73
CA LEU A 8 17.05 -3.62 28.85
C LEU A 8 18.51 -3.26 28.54
N THR A 9 19.42 -4.23 28.66
CA THR A 9 20.81 -4.03 28.28
C THR A 9 21.08 -4.75 26.97
N VAL A 10 21.52 -4.01 25.94
CA VAL A 10 21.93 -4.55 24.66
C VAL A 10 23.29 -3.99 24.30
N ASN A 11 24.25 -4.84 23.98
CA ASN A 11 25.63 -4.46 23.60
C ASN A 11 26.29 -3.50 24.60
N GLY A 12 26.01 -3.66 25.92
CA GLY A 12 26.52 -2.81 26.97
C GLY A 12 25.86 -1.45 27.16
N LYS A 13 24.87 -1.11 26.30
CA LYS A 13 24.02 0.07 26.47
C LYS A 13 22.75 -0.30 27.25
N ILE A 14 22.30 0.60 28.10
CA ILE A 14 21.08 0.43 28.90
C ILE A 14 19.98 1.31 28.29
N PHE A 15 18.85 0.68 28.00
CA PHE A 15 17.63 1.34 27.49
C PHE A 15 16.51 1.15 28.49
N SER A 16 15.60 2.11 28.53
CA SER A 16 14.34 2.00 29.28
C SER A 16 13.20 1.65 28.33
N PHE A 17 12.15 1.00 28.82
CA PHE A 17 10.95 0.75 28.05
C PHE A 17 9.73 0.56 28.97
N TYR A 18 8.52 0.72 28.45
CA TYR A 18 7.27 0.41 29.15
C TYR A 18 6.96 -1.07 28.98
N ASP A 19 6.95 -1.78 30.10
CA ASP A 19 6.90 -3.24 30.19
C ASP A 19 5.45 -3.72 30.19
N LEU A 20 5.05 -4.33 29.07
CA LEU A 20 3.69 -4.85 28.87
C LEU A 20 3.36 -6.00 29.83
N GLU A 21 4.33 -6.83 30.22
CA GLU A 21 4.09 -7.92 31.15
C GLU A 21 3.82 -7.40 32.56
N LYS A 22 4.57 -6.39 33.02
CA LYS A 22 4.28 -5.74 34.30
C LYS A 22 2.89 -5.11 34.32
N ALA A 23 2.52 -4.42 33.24
CA ALA A 23 1.19 -3.84 33.13
C ALA A 23 0.11 -4.95 33.15
N ALA A 24 0.24 -5.99 32.32
CA ALA A 24 -0.74 -7.08 32.26
C ALA A 24 -0.92 -7.79 33.59
N LYS A 25 0.16 -8.06 34.32
CA LYS A 25 0.11 -8.67 35.67
C LYS A 25 -0.65 -7.82 36.68
N SER A 26 -0.59 -6.49 36.61
CA SER A 26 -1.32 -5.62 37.53
C SER A 26 -2.86 -5.67 37.34
N TYR A 27 -3.30 -6.17 36.18
CA TYR A 27 -4.73 -6.38 35.88
C TYR A 27 -5.15 -7.86 35.82
N ASP A 28 -4.26 -8.77 36.24
CA ASP A 28 -4.50 -10.24 36.21
C ASP A 28 -4.77 -10.75 34.77
N VAL A 29 -4.07 -10.19 33.77
CA VAL A 29 -4.15 -10.57 32.37
C VAL A 29 -2.80 -11.13 31.91
N LYS A 30 -2.82 -12.09 30.99
CA LYS A 30 -1.63 -12.59 30.32
C LYS A 30 -1.40 -11.79 29.03
N VAL A 31 -0.25 -11.15 28.90
CA VAL A 31 0.07 -10.33 27.74
C VAL A 31 0.01 -11.13 26.43
N GLU A 32 0.37 -12.41 26.46
CA GLU A 32 0.33 -13.30 25.29
C GLU A 32 -1.08 -13.57 24.77
N GLU A 33 -2.12 -13.37 25.58
CA GLU A 33 -3.51 -13.50 25.14
C GLU A 33 -4.01 -12.29 24.36
N LEU A 34 -3.31 -11.14 24.43
CA LEU A 34 -3.64 -9.94 23.64
C LEU A 34 -3.10 -10.05 22.22
N PRO A 35 -3.86 -9.65 21.18
CA PRO A 35 -3.32 -9.47 19.83
C PRO A 35 -2.13 -8.50 19.80
N TYR A 36 -1.18 -8.69 18.89
CA TYR A 36 0.02 -7.85 18.80
C TYR A 36 -0.32 -6.38 18.55
N SER A 37 -1.31 -6.11 17.71
CA SER A 37 -1.82 -4.76 17.48
C SER A 37 -2.36 -4.10 18.77
N ILE A 38 -3.05 -4.86 19.63
CA ILE A 38 -3.53 -4.38 20.93
C ILE A 38 -2.35 -4.12 21.89
N ARG A 39 -1.29 -4.97 21.86
CA ARG A 39 -0.07 -4.74 22.67
C ARG A 39 0.60 -3.41 22.30
N ILE A 40 0.67 -3.06 21.02
CA ILE A 40 1.21 -1.77 20.56
C ILE A 40 0.36 -0.60 21.05
N LEU A 41 -0.97 -0.70 20.94
CA LEU A 41 -1.86 0.33 21.48
C LEU A 41 -1.70 0.47 23.00
N LEU A 42 -1.56 -0.65 23.72
CA LEU A 42 -1.35 -0.66 25.18
C LEU A 42 -0.02 0.01 25.54
N GLU A 43 1.08 -0.31 24.82
CA GLU A 43 2.37 0.37 25.01
C GLU A 43 2.23 1.88 24.86
N SER A 44 1.56 2.32 23.78
CA SER A 44 1.33 3.74 23.54
C SER A 44 0.57 4.42 24.66
N LEU A 45 -0.48 3.77 25.21
CA LEU A 45 -1.21 4.30 26.35
C LEU A 45 -0.34 4.38 27.62
N LEU A 46 0.46 3.35 27.91
CA LEU A 46 1.36 3.36 29.07
C LEU A 46 2.38 4.48 28.97
N ARG A 47 2.99 4.64 27.81
CA ARG A 47 4.02 5.66 27.54
C ARG A 47 3.49 7.08 27.56
N LYS A 48 2.26 7.29 27.08
CA LYS A 48 1.64 8.61 26.94
C LYS A 48 0.67 8.96 28.07
N LYS A 49 0.60 8.14 29.14
CA LYS A 49 -0.26 8.38 30.29
C LYS A 49 0.08 9.72 30.95
N ASP A 50 -0.83 10.67 30.90
CA ASP A 50 -0.72 12.03 31.47
C ASP A 50 -1.85 12.35 32.47
N GLY A 51 -2.90 11.54 32.50
CA GLY A 51 -4.09 11.75 33.32
C GLY A 51 -5.10 12.75 32.75
N ILE A 52 -4.78 13.35 31.60
CA ILE A 52 -5.62 14.33 30.88
C ILE A 52 -6.20 13.66 29.64
N ASP A 53 -5.39 13.49 28.60
CA ASP A 53 -5.75 12.79 27.37
C ASP A 53 -5.74 11.28 27.61
N VAL A 54 -4.65 10.75 28.16
CA VAL A 54 -4.48 9.32 28.40
C VAL A 54 -4.65 9.01 29.89
N LYS A 55 -5.79 8.41 30.25
CA LYS A 55 -6.20 8.10 31.61
C LYS A 55 -6.01 6.60 31.93
N GLU A 56 -5.96 6.27 33.23
CA GLU A 56 -5.91 4.88 33.70
C GLU A 56 -7.08 4.04 33.18
N SER A 57 -8.27 4.64 33.06
CA SER A 57 -9.46 3.95 32.53
C SER A 57 -9.24 3.41 31.12
N HIS A 58 -8.53 4.15 30.24
CA HIS A 58 -8.23 3.70 28.87
C HIS A 58 -7.35 2.44 28.87
N ILE A 59 -6.37 2.39 29.77
CA ILE A 59 -5.50 1.22 29.96
C ILE A 59 -6.34 0.04 30.50
N SER A 60 -7.14 0.28 31.55
CA SER A 60 -7.95 -0.76 32.18
C SER A 60 -9.02 -1.34 31.27
N ASP A 61 -9.52 -0.56 30.31
CA ASP A 61 -10.50 -1.02 29.34
C ASP A 61 -9.83 -1.80 28.19
N LEU A 62 -8.74 -1.27 27.61
CA LEU A 62 -8.04 -1.93 26.52
C LEU A 62 -7.45 -3.29 26.93
N ILE A 63 -6.88 -3.39 28.13
CA ILE A 63 -6.22 -4.60 28.61
C ILE A 63 -7.18 -5.78 28.82
N LYS A 64 -8.48 -5.50 28.94
CA LYS A 64 -9.53 -6.54 29.05
C LYS A 64 -9.94 -7.15 27.72
N PHE A 65 -9.29 -6.77 26.62
CA PHE A 65 -9.58 -7.34 25.31
C PHE A 65 -9.67 -8.88 25.35
N PRO A 66 -10.66 -9.53 24.68
CA PRO A 66 -11.74 -8.94 23.87
C PRO A 66 -13.01 -8.55 24.67
N ASN A 67 -12.98 -8.60 25.99
CA ASN A 67 -14.14 -8.39 26.88
C ASN A 67 -14.14 -6.96 27.46
N PHE A 68 -14.10 -5.95 26.60
CA PHE A 68 -14.16 -4.54 26.98
C PHE A 68 -15.59 -3.97 26.93
N PRO A 69 -15.88 -2.85 27.62
CA PRO A 69 -17.17 -2.19 27.53
C PRO A 69 -17.48 -1.72 26.10
N THR A 70 -18.72 -1.88 25.65
CA THR A 70 -19.16 -1.65 24.26
C THR A 70 -18.99 -0.20 23.74
N ILE A 71 -18.72 0.78 24.63
CA ILE A 71 -18.64 2.22 24.32
C ILE A 71 -17.30 2.80 24.83
N SER A 72 -16.26 2.01 24.91
CA SER A 72 -14.95 2.51 25.33
C SER A 72 -14.17 3.04 24.13
N GLU A 73 -13.79 4.30 24.20
CA GLU A 73 -12.85 4.93 23.28
C GLU A 73 -11.48 5.03 23.93
N ILE A 74 -10.44 4.95 23.12
CA ILE A 74 -9.06 5.14 23.55
C ILE A 74 -8.40 6.26 22.74
N PRO A 75 -7.57 7.08 23.39
CA PRO A 75 -6.70 8.02 22.71
C PRO A 75 -5.50 7.30 22.08
N PHE A 76 -5.10 7.73 20.90
CA PHE A 76 -3.88 7.27 20.27
C PHE A 76 -3.06 8.45 19.75
N LYS A 77 -1.78 8.45 20.08
CA LYS A 77 -0.79 9.43 19.61
C LYS A 77 0.28 8.67 18.83
N PRO A 78 0.28 8.74 17.49
CA PRO A 78 1.27 8.03 16.68
C PRO A 78 2.69 8.54 16.94
N SER A 79 3.70 7.75 16.61
CA SER A 79 5.10 8.14 16.76
C SER A 79 5.55 9.12 15.68
N ARG A 80 4.93 9.07 14.51
CA ARG A 80 5.21 9.94 13.36
C ARG A 80 4.01 10.03 12.42
N VAL A 81 4.08 10.97 11.49
CA VAL A 81 3.08 11.16 10.42
C VAL A 81 3.77 11.12 9.06
N ILE A 82 3.11 10.49 8.09
CA ILE A 82 3.54 10.51 6.70
C ILE A 82 2.47 11.17 5.82
N LEU A 83 2.91 12.06 4.93
CA LEU A 83 2.04 12.84 4.05
C LEU A 83 2.40 12.52 2.60
N GLN A 84 1.41 12.35 1.73
CA GLN A 84 1.61 12.39 0.28
C GLN A 84 1.27 13.80 -0.24
N ASP A 85 1.72 14.14 -1.43
CA ASP A 85 1.70 15.55 -1.87
C ASP A 85 0.32 16.10 -2.28
N PHE A 86 -0.71 15.27 -2.55
CA PHE A 86 -2.04 15.81 -2.85
C PHE A 86 -2.83 16.18 -1.58
N THR A 87 -2.77 15.34 -0.57
CA THR A 87 -3.52 15.52 0.68
C THR A 87 -2.66 16.15 1.79
N GLY A 88 -1.34 16.06 1.71
CA GLY A 88 -0.42 16.60 2.70
C GLY A 88 -0.07 18.06 2.49
N VAL A 89 -0.04 18.57 1.26
CA VAL A 89 0.23 19.99 1.01
C VAL A 89 -0.78 20.89 1.70
N PRO A 90 -2.12 20.65 1.64
CA PRO A 90 -3.08 21.42 2.42
C PRO A 90 -2.77 21.47 3.92
N VAL A 91 -2.38 20.36 4.53
CA VAL A 91 -2.00 20.27 5.95
C VAL A 91 -0.81 21.20 6.26
N VAL A 92 0.21 21.21 5.40
CA VAL A 92 1.37 22.10 5.57
C VAL A 92 0.99 23.58 5.37
N VAL A 93 0.05 23.87 4.45
CA VAL A 93 -0.51 25.22 4.27
C VAL A 93 -1.25 25.69 5.53
N ASP A 94 -2.00 24.80 6.19
CA ASP A 94 -2.69 25.12 7.43
C ASP A 94 -1.71 25.47 8.55
N LEU A 95 -0.62 24.70 8.72
CA LEU A 95 0.47 25.04 9.66
C LEU A 95 1.10 26.41 9.35
N ALA A 96 1.31 26.74 8.08
CA ALA A 96 1.82 28.06 7.67
C ALA A 96 0.83 29.16 8.04
N SER A 97 -0.48 28.95 7.80
CA SER A 97 -1.54 29.89 8.15
C SER A 97 -1.67 30.09 9.66
N MET A 98 -1.45 29.04 10.46
CA MET A 98 -1.38 29.16 11.93
C MET A 98 -0.21 30.03 12.39
N ARG A 99 0.96 29.94 11.73
CA ARG A 99 2.10 30.82 11.99
C ARG A 99 1.74 32.28 11.73
N ASP A 100 1.10 32.56 10.60
CA ASP A 100 0.64 33.92 10.27
C ASP A 100 -0.35 34.43 11.32
N ALA A 101 -1.30 33.61 11.74
CA ALA A 101 -2.28 33.96 12.77
C ALA A 101 -1.63 34.27 14.12
N ILE A 102 -0.66 33.46 14.55
CA ILE A 102 0.08 33.71 15.80
C ILE A 102 0.88 35.00 15.72
N VAL A 103 1.59 35.27 14.64
CA VAL A 103 2.36 36.48 14.43
C VAL A 103 1.44 37.74 14.42
N ALA A 104 0.30 37.67 13.75
CA ALA A 104 -0.69 38.73 13.74
C ALA A 104 -1.23 39.07 15.15
N ASN A 105 -1.22 38.11 16.07
CA ASN A 105 -1.59 38.29 17.47
C ASN A 105 -0.40 38.56 18.41
N GLY A 106 0.79 38.89 17.89
CA GLY A 106 1.98 39.25 18.64
C GLY A 106 2.79 38.08 19.20
N GLY A 107 2.51 36.87 18.80
CA GLY A 107 3.27 35.67 19.14
C GLY A 107 4.44 35.42 18.17
N LYS A 108 5.15 34.31 18.36
CA LYS A 108 6.29 33.91 17.54
C LYS A 108 5.88 32.75 16.63
N ALA A 109 6.28 32.79 15.35
CA ALA A 109 5.98 31.76 14.35
C ALA A 109 6.49 30.37 14.77
N GLU A 110 7.64 30.33 15.45
CA GLU A 110 8.31 29.11 15.89
C GLU A 110 7.51 28.29 16.93
N LEU A 111 6.44 28.88 17.49
CA LEU A 111 5.52 28.17 18.38
C LEU A 111 4.68 27.09 17.62
N ILE A 112 4.55 27.24 16.31
CA ILE A 112 3.89 26.26 15.46
C ILE A 112 4.94 25.43 14.73
N ASN A 113 5.16 24.23 15.22
CA ASN A 113 5.97 23.18 14.61
C ASN A 113 5.33 21.81 14.87
N PRO A 114 5.55 20.81 14.02
CA PRO A 114 5.23 19.44 14.36
C PRO A 114 5.95 18.97 15.63
N GLU A 115 5.21 18.40 16.57
CA GLU A 115 5.77 17.83 17.81
C GLU A 115 6.39 16.44 17.60
N ILE A 116 6.00 15.79 16.51
CA ILE A 116 6.48 14.46 16.10
C ILE A 116 7.07 14.53 14.69
N PRO A 117 7.93 13.57 14.29
CA PRO A 117 8.49 13.53 12.94
C PRO A 117 7.42 13.45 11.87
N VAL A 118 7.57 14.26 10.82
CA VAL A 118 6.68 14.31 9.65
C VAL A 118 7.51 14.20 8.38
N ASP A 119 7.18 13.22 7.56
CA ASP A 119 7.75 13.06 6.22
C ASP A 119 6.65 13.29 5.16
N LEU A 120 6.87 14.25 4.27
CA LEU A 120 6.04 14.41 3.07
C LEU A 120 6.77 13.84 1.86
N VAL A 121 6.16 12.89 1.18
CA VAL A 121 6.73 12.26 -0.03
C VAL A 121 5.95 12.72 -1.26
N ILE A 122 6.67 13.26 -2.25
CA ILE A 122 6.10 13.72 -3.51
C ILE A 122 6.07 12.54 -4.48
N ASP A 123 4.87 11.96 -4.69
CA ASP A 123 4.71 10.75 -5.48
C ASP A 123 3.36 10.66 -6.24
N HIS A 124 2.44 11.58 -6.00
CA HIS A 124 1.11 11.58 -6.62
C HIS A 124 0.98 12.59 -7.77
N SER A 125 1.92 13.52 -7.93
CA SER A 125 1.86 14.59 -8.94
C SER A 125 2.25 14.12 -10.34
N VAL A 126 3.01 13.04 -10.48
CA VAL A 126 3.48 12.53 -11.76
C VAL A 126 2.35 11.91 -12.58
N GLN A 127 2.26 12.28 -13.86
CA GLN A 127 1.32 11.71 -14.84
C GLN A 127 2.06 10.98 -15.95
N VAL A 128 1.41 9.99 -16.56
CA VAL A 128 1.94 9.24 -17.70
C VAL A 128 1.54 9.94 -19.00
N ASP A 129 2.18 11.09 -19.29
CA ASP A 129 1.99 11.81 -20.56
C ASP A 129 2.80 11.17 -21.68
N SER A 130 4.10 10.93 -21.44
CA SER A 130 5.01 10.22 -22.34
C SER A 130 5.16 8.76 -21.91
N TYR A 131 5.13 7.83 -22.87
CA TYR A 131 5.20 6.38 -22.64
C TYR A 131 5.71 5.64 -23.88
N GLY A 132 6.13 4.38 -23.72
CA GLY A 132 6.57 3.53 -24.83
C GLY A 132 7.84 4.01 -25.55
N CYS A 133 8.64 4.86 -24.92
CA CYS A 133 9.90 5.39 -25.45
C CYS A 133 10.93 5.59 -24.33
N ASP A 134 12.18 5.68 -24.69
CA ASP A 134 13.30 5.77 -23.75
C ASP A 134 13.38 7.12 -23.01
N THR A 135 12.76 8.18 -23.55
CA THR A 135 12.72 9.51 -22.94
C THR A 135 11.55 9.69 -21.98
N ALA A 136 10.63 8.73 -21.89
CA ALA A 136 9.38 8.87 -21.15
C ALA A 136 9.55 9.34 -19.70
N LEU A 137 10.56 8.82 -18.99
CA LEU A 137 10.85 9.24 -17.62
C LEU A 137 11.22 10.74 -17.54
N GLU A 138 12.13 11.18 -18.40
CA GLU A 138 12.62 12.57 -18.42
C GLU A 138 11.51 13.54 -18.83
N ASP A 139 10.75 13.18 -19.86
CA ASP A 139 9.62 13.98 -20.34
C ASP A 139 8.56 14.17 -19.23
N ASN A 140 8.19 13.10 -18.55
CA ASN A 140 7.19 13.15 -17.50
C ASN A 140 7.67 13.93 -16.26
N ILE A 141 8.94 13.78 -15.87
CA ILE A 141 9.55 14.57 -14.78
C ILE A 141 9.53 16.07 -15.14
N ASN A 142 9.93 16.43 -16.35
CA ASN A 142 9.93 17.82 -16.79
C ASN A 142 8.52 18.43 -16.79
N LEU A 143 7.51 17.66 -17.21
CA LEU A 143 6.12 18.08 -17.17
C LEU A 143 5.59 18.20 -15.74
N GLU A 144 5.96 17.26 -14.86
CA GLU A 144 5.61 17.28 -13.44
C GLU A 144 6.13 18.55 -12.76
N PHE A 145 7.42 18.87 -12.93
CA PHE A 145 8.01 20.10 -12.39
C PHE A 145 7.35 21.35 -12.95
N LYS A 146 7.12 21.41 -14.27
CA LYS A 146 6.47 22.55 -14.91
C LYS A 146 5.05 22.81 -14.36
N ARG A 147 4.29 21.75 -14.06
CA ARG A 147 2.93 21.85 -13.53
C ARG A 147 2.87 22.22 -12.04
N ASN A 148 3.89 21.82 -11.28
CA ASN A 148 3.86 21.85 -9.81
C ASN A 148 4.96 22.71 -9.19
N ASN A 149 5.64 23.58 -9.95
CA ASN A 149 6.78 24.34 -9.46
C ASN A 149 6.45 25.15 -8.20
N GLU A 150 5.33 25.88 -8.19
CA GLU A 150 4.89 26.70 -7.06
C GLU A 150 4.70 25.84 -5.79
N ARG A 151 4.08 24.65 -5.94
CA ARG A 151 3.89 23.70 -4.85
C ARG A 151 5.24 23.21 -4.32
N TYR A 152 6.18 22.90 -5.18
CA TYR A 152 7.49 22.37 -4.80
C TYR A 152 8.36 23.44 -4.14
N GLU A 153 8.27 24.68 -4.58
CA GLU A 153 8.91 25.81 -3.90
C GLU A 153 8.35 26.01 -2.49
N PHE A 154 7.02 25.90 -2.32
CA PHE A 154 6.38 25.95 -1.02
C PHE A 154 6.84 24.82 -0.09
N LEU A 155 6.89 23.58 -0.58
CA LEU A 155 7.35 22.43 0.21
C LEU A 155 8.83 22.57 0.61
N LYS A 156 9.66 23.13 -0.28
CA LYS A 156 11.06 23.41 0.04
C LYS A 156 11.22 24.51 1.08
N TRP A 157 10.37 25.54 1.03
CA TRP A 157 10.29 26.56 2.08
C TRP A 157 9.85 25.93 3.42
N ALA A 158 8.85 25.06 3.40
CA ALA A 158 8.36 24.39 4.60
C ALA A 158 9.44 23.54 5.29
N GLU A 159 10.22 22.79 4.51
CA GLU A 159 11.35 22.00 5.02
C GLU A 159 12.41 22.85 5.73
N GLN A 160 12.60 24.11 5.29
CA GLN A 160 13.54 25.05 5.91
C GLN A 160 12.94 25.79 7.11
N SER A 161 11.62 25.83 7.21
CA SER A 161 10.89 26.67 8.17
C SER A 161 10.35 25.88 9.36
N PHE A 162 9.97 24.62 9.18
CA PHE A 162 9.42 23.77 10.23
C PHE A 162 10.46 22.81 10.78
N GLU A 163 10.54 22.70 12.09
CA GLU A 163 11.24 21.60 12.76
C GLU A 163 10.45 20.30 12.62
N ASN A 164 11.12 19.16 12.75
CA ASN A 164 10.52 17.81 12.62
C ASN A 164 9.78 17.55 11.30
N TYR A 165 10.04 18.34 10.26
CA TYR A 165 9.43 18.19 8.94
C TYR A 165 10.49 17.97 7.86
N ARG A 166 10.24 17.00 6.98
CA ARG A 166 11.10 16.70 5.84
C ARG A 166 10.26 16.48 4.58
N ALA A 167 10.70 17.02 3.45
CA ALA A 167 10.10 16.77 2.14
C ALA A 167 10.99 15.85 1.30
N VAL A 168 10.49 14.67 0.96
CA VAL A 168 11.15 13.73 0.04
C VAL A 168 10.84 14.17 -1.39
N PRO A 169 11.86 14.46 -2.22
CA PRO A 169 11.66 15.08 -3.54
C PRO A 169 10.98 14.14 -4.53
N PRO A 170 10.38 14.70 -5.62
CA PRO A 170 9.77 13.91 -6.69
C PRO A 170 10.78 12.96 -7.34
N ALA A 171 10.31 11.93 -8.03
CA ALA A 171 11.09 10.88 -8.67
C ALA A 171 11.98 10.07 -7.69
N THR A 172 11.67 10.06 -6.39
CA THR A 172 12.35 9.22 -5.39
C THR A 172 11.69 7.84 -5.30
N GLY A 173 10.37 7.78 -5.17
CA GLY A 173 9.59 6.56 -5.06
C GLY A 173 8.19 6.82 -4.57
N ILE A 174 7.38 5.77 -4.52
CA ILE A 174 6.05 5.79 -3.92
C ILE A 174 6.20 5.87 -2.40
N ILE A 175 5.43 6.75 -1.77
CA ILE A 175 5.43 7.02 -0.32
C ILE A 175 5.49 5.73 0.52
N HIS A 176 4.66 4.71 0.22
CA HIS A 176 4.57 3.51 1.05
C HIS A 176 5.78 2.59 0.89
N GLN A 177 6.38 2.53 -0.30
CA GLN A 177 7.61 1.78 -0.52
C GLN A 177 8.81 2.51 0.06
N VAL A 178 8.92 3.81 -0.12
CA VAL A 178 9.94 4.65 0.54
C VAL A 178 9.84 4.53 2.05
N ASN A 179 8.62 4.51 2.59
CA ASN A 179 8.37 4.35 4.01
C ASN A 179 8.90 3.01 4.55
N ILE A 180 8.54 1.89 3.93
CA ILE A 180 8.96 0.57 4.41
C ILE A 180 10.46 0.31 4.17
N GLU A 181 11.05 0.87 3.10
CA GLU A 181 12.47 0.70 2.76
C GLU A 181 13.40 1.60 3.56
N PHE A 182 13.00 2.86 3.86
CA PHE A 182 13.94 3.89 4.32
C PHE A 182 13.50 4.68 5.55
N LEU A 183 12.17 4.93 5.74
CA LEU A 183 11.73 5.89 6.74
C LEU A 183 11.38 5.27 8.09
N SER A 184 10.98 3.99 8.10
CA SER A 184 10.58 3.30 9.34
C SER A 184 11.76 2.64 10.04
N ASP A 185 11.87 2.86 11.33
CA ASP A 185 12.88 2.23 12.20
C ASP A 185 12.36 0.94 12.87
N VAL A 186 11.06 0.63 12.75
CA VAL A 186 10.34 -0.47 13.41
C VAL A 186 10.26 -0.27 14.91
N ILE A 187 11.36 -0.05 15.58
CA ILE A 187 11.46 0.37 17.00
C ILE A 187 12.20 1.69 17.05
N ILE A 188 11.63 2.65 17.73
CA ILE A 188 12.22 3.98 17.91
C ILE A 188 13.04 4.01 19.20
N GLU A 189 14.23 4.57 19.13
CA GLU A 189 15.02 4.99 20.29
C GLU A 189 15.00 6.51 20.39
N LYS A 190 14.51 7.03 21.52
CA LYS A 190 14.56 8.46 21.82
C LYS A 190 14.96 8.68 23.26
N ASP A 191 16.07 9.36 23.47
CA ASP A 191 16.60 9.68 24.81
C ASP A 191 16.79 8.44 25.72
N GLY A 192 17.19 7.31 25.12
CA GLY A 192 17.36 6.03 25.82
C GLY A 192 16.06 5.27 26.11
N LEU A 193 14.92 5.75 25.63
CA LEU A 193 13.63 5.08 25.69
C LEU A 193 13.34 4.34 24.39
N LEU A 194 13.02 3.04 24.47
CA LEU A 194 12.59 2.20 23.35
C LEU A 194 11.07 2.09 23.30
N TYR A 195 10.50 2.19 22.10
CA TYR A 195 9.07 2.00 21.88
C TYR A 195 8.77 1.63 20.40
N PRO A 196 7.62 0.99 20.11
CA PRO A 196 7.24 0.65 18.74
C PRO A 196 7.04 1.89 17.88
N ASP A 197 7.53 1.84 16.64
CA ASP A 197 7.10 2.78 15.61
C ASP A 197 5.61 2.58 15.35
N SER A 198 4.91 3.68 15.18
CA SER A 198 3.48 3.70 14.83
C SER A 198 3.16 4.99 14.10
N MET A 199 2.19 4.94 13.16
CA MET A 199 2.03 6.09 12.31
C MET A 199 0.62 6.33 11.82
N PHE A 200 0.33 7.61 11.53
CA PHE A 200 -0.74 8.03 10.64
C PHE A 200 -0.18 8.47 9.28
N GLY A 201 -0.99 8.29 8.24
CA GLY A 201 -0.66 8.82 6.93
C GLY A 201 -1.87 9.40 6.23
N THR A 202 -1.69 10.41 5.40
CA THR A 202 -2.77 11.01 4.62
C THR A 202 -3.13 10.23 3.35
N ASP A 203 -2.65 9.00 3.26
CA ASP A 203 -3.01 8.05 2.19
C ASP A 203 -3.56 6.76 2.77
N SER A 204 -4.59 6.18 2.13
CA SER A 204 -5.23 4.95 2.60
C SER A 204 -4.29 3.74 2.63
N HIS A 205 -3.30 3.68 1.72
CA HIS A 205 -2.33 2.58 1.65
C HIS A 205 -1.13 2.75 2.61
N THR A 206 -1.18 3.72 3.52
CA THR A 206 -0.30 3.78 4.70
C THR A 206 -0.24 2.43 5.42
N THR A 207 -1.32 1.65 5.32
CA THR A 207 -1.43 0.29 5.85
C THR A 207 -0.35 -0.68 5.35
N MET A 208 0.36 -0.40 4.26
CA MET A 208 1.48 -1.22 3.79
C MET A 208 2.56 -1.41 4.87
N ILE A 209 2.74 -0.42 5.75
CA ILE A 209 3.74 -0.47 6.81
C ILE A 209 3.49 -1.58 7.83
N ASN A 210 2.24 -2.06 7.94
CA ASN A 210 1.92 -3.16 8.83
C ASN A 210 2.60 -4.49 8.41
N GLY A 211 3.04 -4.59 7.16
CA GLY A 211 3.81 -5.74 6.66
C GLY A 211 5.16 -5.92 7.33
N ILE A 212 5.77 -4.85 7.86
CA ILE A 212 7.05 -4.90 8.61
C ILE A 212 6.84 -4.97 10.13
N GLY A 213 5.59 -4.98 10.60
CA GLY A 213 5.27 -5.01 12.02
C GLY A 213 5.16 -3.64 12.68
N VAL A 214 4.91 -2.60 11.90
CA VAL A 214 4.61 -1.24 12.38
C VAL A 214 3.12 -0.97 12.26
N LEU A 215 2.49 -0.56 13.33
CA LEU A 215 1.06 -0.27 13.34
C LEU A 215 0.80 1.10 12.69
N GLY A 216 0.08 1.12 11.58
CA GLY A 216 -0.23 2.37 10.89
C GLY A 216 -1.43 2.25 9.95
N TRP A 217 -2.14 3.37 9.77
CA TRP A 217 -3.29 3.44 8.86
C TRP A 217 -3.50 4.85 8.30
N GLY A 218 -4.36 4.92 7.28
CA GLY A 218 -4.71 6.18 6.63
C GLY A 218 -5.74 6.95 7.45
N VAL A 219 -5.52 8.26 7.54
CA VAL A 219 -6.42 9.23 8.21
C VAL A 219 -6.69 10.42 7.29
N GLY A 220 -7.69 11.23 7.66
CA GLY A 220 -7.94 12.51 6.99
C GLY A 220 -6.86 13.57 7.30
N GLY A 221 -6.81 14.63 6.48
CA GLY A 221 -5.83 15.72 6.66
C GLY A 221 -5.90 16.36 8.04
N ILE A 222 -7.11 16.65 8.53
CA ILE A 222 -7.34 17.25 9.86
C ILE A 222 -6.83 16.34 10.99
N GLU A 223 -7.05 15.04 10.90
CA GLU A 223 -6.55 14.09 11.90
C GLU A 223 -5.02 13.98 11.88
N ALA A 224 -4.42 14.02 10.68
CA ALA A 224 -2.97 14.05 10.54
C ALA A 224 -2.38 15.33 11.14
N GLU A 225 -3.00 16.49 10.87
CA GLU A 225 -2.62 17.79 11.42
C GLU A 225 -2.70 17.82 12.95
N ALA A 226 -3.81 17.35 13.53
CA ALA A 226 -3.97 17.24 14.98
C ALA A 226 -2.86 16.35 15.58
N ALA A 227 -2.57 15.19 14.97
CA ALA A 227 -1.49 14.32 15.43
C ALA A 227 -0.10 14.98 15.31
N MET A 228 0.15 15.76 14.25
CA MET A 228 1.38 16.54 14.10
C MET A 228 1.55 17.57 15.22
N LEU A 229 0.46 18.16 15.68
CA LEU A 229 0.43 19.12 16.80
C LEU A 229 0.37 18.47 18.19
N GLY A 230 0.54 17.13 18.27
CA GLY A 230 0.58 16.39 19.54
C GLY A 230 -0.77 16.03 20.13
N GLU A 231 -1.88 16.33 19.43
CA GLU A 231 -3.22 15.98 19.89
C GLU A 231 -3.48 14.48 19.76
N ALA A 232 -4.33 13.94 20.63
CA ALA A 232 -4.73 12.55 20.58
C ALA A 232 -5.92 12.35 19.62
N SER A 233 -5.84 11.32 18.79
CA SER A 233 -6.99 10.83 18.03
C SER A 233 -7.75 9.80 18.86
N TYR A 234 -9.05 10.00 19.04
CA TYR A 234 -9.92 9.08 19.82
C TYR A 234 -10.69 8.17 18.89
N PHE A 235 -10.66 6.88 19.17
CA PHE A 235 -11.43 5.88 18.44
C PHE A 235 -11.90 4.74 19.36
N PRO A 236 -13.00 4.04 19.01
CA PRO A 236 -13.45 2.88 19.76
C PRO A 236 -12.36 1.80 19.84
N ILE A 237 -12.27 1.08 20.96
CA ILE A 237 -11.38 -0.09 21.06
C ILE A 237 -11.70 -1.02 19.88
N PRO A 238 -10.73 -1.33 18.99
CA PRO A 238 -11.01 -2.04 17.76
C PRO A 238 -11.31 -3.52 18.04
N GLU A 239 -12.28 -4.07 17.31
CA GLU A 239 -12.33 -5.52 17.15
C GLU A 239 -11.12 -5.98 16.33
N VAL A 240 -10.51 -7.10 16.70
CA VAL A 240 -9.39 -7.68 15.96
C VAL A 240 -9.81 -9.02 15.37
N ILE A 241 -9.75 -9.11 14.04
CA ILE A 241 -10.01 -10.33 13.28
C ILE A 241 -8.67 -11.03 13.03
N GLY A 242 -8.48 -12.20 13.64
CA GLY A 242 -7.31 -13.03 13.38
C GLY A 242 -7.46 -13.77 12.05
N VAL A 243 -6.49 -13.67 11.14
CA VAL A 243 -6.43 -14.47 9.92
C VAL A 243 -5.39 -15.55 10.10
N HIS A 244 -5.84 -16.78 10.26
CA HIS A 244 -5.00 -17.95 10.44
C HIS A 244 -4.55 -18.47 9.07
N LEU A 245 -3.28 -18.29 8.76
CA LEU A 245 -2.66 -18.75 7.52
C LEU A 245 -2.03 -20.12 7.72
N THR A 246 -2.41 -21.09 6.89
CA THR A 246 -1.84 -22.45 6.88
C THR A 246 -1.32 -22.82 5.50
N GLY A 247 -0.53 -23.89 5.41
CA GLY A 247 0.03 -24.34 4.14
C GLY A 247 1.10 -23.42 3.55
N GLU A 248 1.40 -23.62 2.28
CA GLU A 248 2.38 -22.85 1.52
C GLU A 248 1.79 -22.41 0.18
N LEU A 249 2.20 -21.23 -0.30
CA LEU A 249 1.74 -20.71 -1.58
C LEU A 249 2.25 -21.58 -2.74
N PRO A 250 1.36 -22.06 -3.65
CA PRO A 250 1.78 -22.84 -4.81
C PRO A 250 2.71 -22.04 -5.71
N LYS A 251 3.70 -22.71 -6.32
CA LYS A 251 4.70 -22.06 -7.20
C LYS A 251 4.11 -21.30 -8.39
N ILE A 252 2.89 -21.64 -8.80
CA ILE A 252 2.18 -20.97 -9.90
C ILE A 252 1.43 -19.72 -9.45
N ALA A 253 1.14 -19.61 -8.15
CA ALA A 253 0.46 -18.45 -7.57
C ALA A 253 1.47 -17.37 -7.12
N THR A 254 1.01 -16.14 -7.12
CA THR A 254 1.80 -14.97 -6.72
C THR A 254 1.23 -14.34 -5.45
N ALA A 255 2.01 -13.44 -4.82
CA ALA A 255 1.52 -12.61 -3.73
C ALA A 255 0.26 -11.80 -4.12
N THR A 256 0.16 -11.39 -5.40
CA THR A 256 -1.03 -10.71 -5.92
C THR A 256 -2.27 -11.60 -5.85
N ASP A 257 -2.16 -12.86 -6.29
CA ASP A 257 -3.28 -13.82 -6.24
C ASP A 257 -3.75 -14.01 -4.80
N LEU A 258 -2.82 -14.12 -3.87
CA LEU A 258 -3.11 -14.24 -2.44
C LEU A 258 -3.79 -12.97 -1.90
N ALA A 259 -3.26 -11.78 -2.19
CA ALA A 259 -3.82 -10.52 -1.72
C ALA A 259 -5.24 -10.29 -2.28
N LEU A 260 -5.49 -10.62 -3.55
CA LEU A 260 -6.82 -10.56 -4.14
C LEU A 260 -7.79 -11.57 -3.49
N LYS A 261 -7.31 -12.79 -3.17
CA LYS A 261 -8.12 -13.78 -2.46
C LYS A 261 -8.45 -13.35 -1.04
N ILE A 262 -7.48 -12.83 -0.31
CA ILE A 262 -7.69 -12.26 1.03
C ILE A 262 -8.71 -11.12 0.96
N THR A 263 -8.59 -10.24 -0.04
CA THR A 263 -9.54 -9.13 -0.25
C THR A 263 -10.98 -9.64 -0.46
N GLN A 264 -11.16 -10.67 -1.27
CA GLN A 264 -12.46 -11.31 -1.47
C GLN A 264 -13.02 -11.87 -0.15
N VAL A 265 -12.23 -12.66 0.57
CA VAL A 265 -12.64 -13.34 1.81
C VAL A 265 -12.99 -12.32 2.89
N LEU A 266 -12.08 -11.41 3.19
CA LEU A 266 -12.27 -10.45 4.29
C LEU A 266 -13.40 -9.45 3.97
N ARG A 267 -13.61 -9.11 2.69
CA ARG A 267 -14.76 -8.28 2.31
C ARG A 267 -16.08 -8.98 2.59
N SER A 268 -16.15 -10.31 2.38
CA SER A 268 -17.34 -11.11 2.72
C SER A 268 -17.55 -11.27 4.23
N GLU A 269 -16.47 -11.20 5.02
CA GLU A 269 -16.48 -11.29 6.48
C GLU A 269 -16.84 -9.96 7.18
N ASN A 270 -17.05 -8.89 6.41
CA ASN A 270 -17.40 -7.56 6.90
C ASN A 270 -16.44 -7.02 7.97
N VAL A 271 -15.17 -6.90 7.61
CA VAL A 271 -14.11 -6.39 8.49
C VAL A 271 -14.00 -4.86 8.50
N VAL A 272 -15.02 -4.16 8.00
CA VAL A 272 -15.02 -2.69 7.90
C VAL A 272 -14.81 -2.06 9.28
N GLY A 273 -13.79 -1.19 9.36
CA GLY A 273 -13.45 -0.49 10.59
C GLY A 273 -12.78 -1.34 11.68
N LYS A 274 -12.50 -2.63 11.39
CA LYS A 274 -11.82 -3.53 12.32
C LYS A 274 -10.32 -3.60 12.02
N PHE A 275 -9.55 -4.07 12.98
CA PHE A 275 -8.18 -4.49 12.75
C PHE A 275 -8.16 -5.93 12.24
N VAL A 276 -7.26 -6.22 11.33
CA VAL A 276 -6.96 -7.57 10.87
C VAL A 276 -5.52 -7.88 11.28
N GLU A 277 -5.30 -9.07 11.86
CA GLU A 277 -3.97 -9.52 12.28
C GLU A 277 -3.72 -10.93 11.73
N TYR A 278 -2.56 -11.12 11.10
CA TYR A 278 -2.19 -12.38 10.45
C TYR A 278 -1.32 -13.23 11.36
N PHE A 279 -1.62 -14.52 11.44
CA PHE A 279 -0.89 -15.48 12.24
C PHE A 279 -0.93 -16.89 11.64
N GLY A 280 -0.22 -17.84 12.24
CA GLY A 280 -0.23 -19.24 11.83
C GLY A 280 1.04 -19.68 11.11
N SER A 281 1.10 -20.97 10.77
CA SER A 281 2.28 -21.60 10.18
C SER A 281 2.61 -21.10 8.78
N GLY A 282 1.61 -20.60 8.05
CA GLY A 282 1.76 -20.06 6.69
C GLY A 282 2.61 -18.79 6.64
N LEU A 283 2.74 -18.03 7.74
CA LEU A 283 3.58 -16.83 7.79
C LEU A 283 5.02 -17.09 7.36
N LYS A 284 5.58 -18.26 7.69
CA LYS A 284 6.97 -18.62 7.35
C LYS A 284 7.24 -18.74 5.86
N SER A 285 6.20 -18.96 5.05
CA SER A 285 6.31 -19.07 3.60
C SER A 285 6.17 -17.73 2.88
N LEU A 286 5.80 -16.67 3.59
CA LEU A 286 5.58 -15.32 3.05
C LEU A 286 6.80 -14.44 3.31
N SER A 287 7.43 -13.97 2.24
CA SER A 287 8.44 -12.92 2.32
C SER A 287 7.83 -11.62 2.86
N LEU A 288 8.67 -10.71 3.33
CA LEU A 288 8.17 -9.42 3.79
C LEU A 288 7.46 -8.65 2.67
N ALA A 289 7.92 -8.77 1.43
CA ALA A 289 7.26 -8.17 0.27
C ALA A 289 5.84 -8.74 0.03
N ASP A 290 5.62 -10.03 0.28
CA ASP A 290 4.28 -10.64 0.21
C ASP A 290 3.38 -10.08 1.31
N ARG A 291 3.89 -9.96 2.55
CA ARG A 291 3.16 -9.36 3.68
C ARG A 291 2.80 -7.91 3.41
N ALA A 292 3.74 -7.14 2.88
CA ALA A 292 3.53 -5.74 2.50
C ALA A 292 2.44 -5.61 1.42
N THR A 293 2.43 -6.51 0.42
CA THR A 293 1.38 -6.57 -0.61
C THR A 293 -0.01 -6.79 -0.01
N ILE A 294 -0.12 -7.70 0.95
CA ILE A 294 -1.38 -8.01 1.65
C ILE A 294 -1.81 -6.84 2.54
N ALA A 295 -0.90 -6.31 3.35
CA ALA A 295 -1.15 -5.20 4.26
C ALA A 295 -1.56 -3.92 3.50
N ASN A 296 -0.97 -3.68 2.32
CA ASN A 296 -1.29 -2.56 1.45
C ASN A 296 -2.77 -2.57 1.04
N MET A 297 -3.37 -3.74 0.84
CA MET A 297 -4.76 -3.87 0.40
C MET A 297 -5.79 -3.83 1.55
N ALA A 298 -5.41 -3.44 2.77
CA ALA A 298 -6.35 -3.31 3.87
C ALA A 298 -7.55 -2.40 3.56
N PRO A 299 -7.39 -1.25 2.88
CA PRO A 299 -8.52 -0.43 2.47
C PRO A 299 -9.48 -1.15 1.50
N GLU A 300 -8.96 -2.00 0.63
CA GLU A 300 -9.75 -2.72 -0.37
C GLU A 300 -10.61 -3.81 0.28
N TYR A 301 -10.12 -4.50 1.31
CA TYR A 301 -10.99 -5.41 2.09
C TYR A 301 -11.77 -4.68 3.20
N GLY A 302 -11.50 -3.40 3.46
CA GLY A 302 -12.27 -2.53 4.33
C GLY A 302 -11.78 -2.44 5.78
N ALA A 303 -10.66 -3.09 6.12
CA ALA A 303 -10.08 -3.02 7.45
C ALA A 303 -9.32 -1.70 7.68
N THR A 304 -9.19 -1.30 8.94
CA THR A 304 -8.34 -0.16 9.34
C THR A 304 -6.87 -0.48 9.11
N CYS A 305 -6.44 -1.71 9.41
CA CYS A 305 -5.09 -2.20 9.16
C CYS A 305 -5.08 -3.71 8.89
N GLY A 306 -3.98 -4.20 8.31
CA GLY A 306 -3.71 -5.62 8.12
C GLY A 306 -2.32 -5.95 8.69
N TYR A 307 -2.25 -6.24 9.98
CA TYR A 307 -1.01 -6.28 10.75
C TYR A 307 -0.33 -7.66 10.68
N PHE A 308 0.96 -7.65 10.40
CA PHE A 308 1.85 -8.80 10.53
C PHE A 308 2.79 -8.57 11.73
N PRO A 309 2.87 -9.50 12.68
CA PRO A 309 3.75 -9.35 13.83
C PRO A 309 5.23 -9.40 13.41
N ILE A 310 6.09 -8.72 14.19
CA ILE A 310 7.53 -8.70 13.99
C ILE A 310 8.11 -10.10 14.22
N ASP A 311 8.91 -10.59 13.27
CA ASP A 311 9.60 -11.88 13.35
C ASP A 311 10.98 -11.83 12.66
N ASP A 312 11.60 -12.98 12.45
CA ASP A 312 12.91 -13.08 11.80
C ASP A 312 12.89 -12.51 10.36
N GLU A 313 11.76 -12.58 9.66
CA GLU A 313 11.62 -12.02 8.31
C GLU A 313 11.65 -10.48 8.33
N THR A 314 11.08 -9.84 9.37
CA THR A 314 11.24 -8.41 9.62
C THR A 314 12.71 -8.04 9.79
N LEU A 315 13.46 -8.77 10.64
CA LEU A 315 14.88 -8.50 10.88
C LEU A 315 15.73 -8.71 9.61
N ASN A 316 15.42 -9.74 8.82
CA ASN A 316 16.06 -10.00 7.53
C ASN A 316 15.83 -8.87 6.54
N TYR A 317 14.61 -8.34 6.47
CA TYR A 317 14.28 -7.20 5.61
C TYR A 317 14.99 -5.92 6.06
N MET A 318 15.11 -5.69 7.36
CA MET A 318 15.89 -4.56 7.90
C MET A 318 17.36 -4.65 7.45
N ARG A 319 17.97 -5.85 7.44
CA ARG A 319 19.31 -6.07 6.89
C ARG A 319 19.36 -5.84 5.38
N LEU A 320 18.39 -6.38 4.65
CA LEU A 320 18.30 -6.21 3.20
C LEU A 320 18.20 -4.75 2.78
N THR A 321 17.53 -3.93 3.57
CA THR A 321 17.37 -2.48 3.35
C THR A 321 18.45 -1.64 4.03
N ASN A 322 19.55 -2.30 4.47
CA ASN A 322 20.76 -1.67 4.99
C ASN A 322 20.56 -0.83 6.26
N ARG A 323 19.64 -1.24 7.12
CA ARG A 323 19.55 -0.68 8.47
C ARG A 323 20.72 -1.15 9.32
N ASP A 324 21.14 -0.32 10.29
CA ASP A 324 22.29 -0.61 11.15
C ASP A 324 22.07 -1.89 11.96
N GLU A 325 23.07 -2.79 11.99
CA GLU A 325 23.00 -4.08 12.68
C GLU A 325 22.84 -3.90 14.20
N GLU A 326 23.44 -2.85 14.80
CA GLU A 326 23.24 -2.55 16.22
C GLU A 326 21.77 -2.23 16.50
N HIS A 327 21.12 -1.44 15.64
CA HIS A 327 19.71 -1.13 15.73
C HIS A 327 18.82 -2.37 15.55
N ILE A 328 19.18 -3.27 14.63
CA ILE A 328 18.48 -4.54 14.42
C ILE A 328 18.56 -5.41 15.68
N GLN A 329 19.71 -5.50 16.32
CA GLN A 329 19.89 -6.23 17.58
C GLN A 329 19.07 -5.62 18.73
N VAL A 330 19.00 -4.29 18.81
CA VAL A 330 18.13 -3.59 19.78
C VAL A 330 16.67 -3.89 19.50
N THR A 331 16.25 -3.86 18.22
CA THR A 331 14.88 -4.20 17.80
C THR A 331 14.51 -5.62 18.21
N GLU A 332 15.37 -6.60 17.94
CA GLU A 332 15.15 -7.99 18.31
C GLU A 332 15.04 -8.15 19.84
N ALA A 333 16.01 -7.61 20.57
CA ALA A 333 16.05 -7.73 22.02
C ALA A 333 14.84 -7.08 22.70
N TYR A 334 14.46 -5.87 22.27
CA TYR A 334 13.32 -5.15 22.81
C TYR A 334 11.99 -5.87 22.50
N THR A 335 11.79 -6.29 21.26
CA THR A 335 10.52 -6.92 20.86
C THR A 335 10.33 -8.28 21.55
N LYS A 336 11.41 -9.03 21.78
CA LYS A 336 11.36 -10.27 22.58
C LYS A 336 11.10 -9.98 24.07
N ALA A 337 11.76 -8.99 24.64
CA ALA A 337 11.58 -8.61 26.05
C ALA A 337 10.18 -8.05 26.33
N ASN A 338 9.56 -7.39 25.35
CA ASN A 338 8.26 -6.74 25.52
C ASN A 338 7.11 -7.48 24.80
N HIS A 339 7.26 -8.79 24.53
CA HIS A 339 6.25 -9.67 23.92
C HIS A 339 5.67 -9.16 22.58
N LEU A 340 6.47 -8.43 21.79
CA LEU A 340 6.09 -7.93 20.47
C LEU A 340 6.70 -8.77 19.33
N PHE A 341 7.64 -9.66 19.63
CA PHE A 341 8.19 -10.63 18.67
C PHE A 341 7.25 -11.82 18.54
N TYR A 342 6.97 -12.26 17.30
CA TYR A 342 6.04 -13.34 17.02
C TYR A 342 6.51 -14.67 17.61
N ASP A 343 5.66 -15.27 18.42
CA ASP A 343 5.85 -16.59 18.99
C ASP A 343 4.70 -17.52 18.53
N PRO A 344 4.95 -18.45 17.61
CA PRO A 344 3.93 -19.36 17.09
C PRO A 344 3.41 -20.37 18.12
N SER A 345 4.06 -20.49 19.30
CA SER A 345 3.59 -21.33 20.40
C SER A 345 2.53 -20.65 21.28
N LYS A 346 2.32 -19.35 21.08
CA LYS A 346 1.36 -18.53 21.82
C LYS A 346 0.22 -18.11 20.91
N GLU A 347 -1.00 -18.30 21.35
CA GLU A 347 -2.19 -17.87 20.62
C GLU A 347 -2.84 -16.69 21.32
N ALA A 348 -2.94 -15.58 20.60
CA ALA A 348 -3.72 -14.43 21.03
C ALA A 348 -5.23 -14.72 20.90
N LYS A 349 -6.03 -14.07 21.73
CA LYS A 349 -7.49 -14.12 21.65
C LYS A 349 -7.97 -13.06 20.66
N TYR A 350 -8.59 -13.50 19.59
CA TYR A 350 -9.18 -12.61 18.58
C TYR A 350 -10.70 -12.49 18.79
N THR A 351 -11.29 -11.42 18.28
CA THR A 351 -12.76 -11.27 18.26
C THR A 351 -13.39 -12.34 17.38
N LYS A 352 -12.73 -12.66 16.26
CA LYS A 352 -13.10 -13.72 15.31
C LYS A 352 -11.84 -14.24 14.63
N VAL A 353 -11.83 -15.50 14.23
CA VAL A 353 -10.79 -16.11 13.42
C VAL A 353 -11.33 -16.48 12.04
N VAL A 354 -10.55 -16.20 11.01
CA VAL A 354 -10.80 -16.55 9.60
C VAL A 354 -9.66 -17.46 9.12
N GLU A 355 -9.99 -18.63 8.59
CA GLU A 355 -9.02 -19.61 8.12
C GLU A 355 -8.73 -19.42 6.64
N ILE A 356 -7.46 -19.40 6.25
CA ILE A 356 -7.01 -19.35 4.85
C ILE A 356 -5.87 -20.36 4.65
N ASP A 357 -6.13 -21.35 3.82
CA ASP A 357 -5.11 -22.32 3.37
C ASP A 357 -4.42 -21.78 2.11
N LEU A 358 -3.15 -21.41 2.24
CA LEU A 358 -2.32 -20.87 1.16
C LEU A 358 -2.20 -21.84 -0.03
N SER A 359 -2.27 -23.16 0.22
CA SER A 359 -2.15 -24.18 -0.83
C SER A 359 -3.31 -24.16 -1.83
N THR A 360 -4.42 -23.52 -1.48
CA THR A 360 -5.62 -23.40 -2.33
C THR A 360 -5.59 -22.21 -3.28
N ILE A 361 -4.61 -21.33 -3.15
CA ILE A 361 -4.51 -20.12 -3.97
C ILE A 361 -4.19 -20.48 -5.43
N LYS A 362 -4.90 -19.84 -6.35
CA LYS A 362 -4.77 -20.04 -7.80
C LYS A 362 -4.54 -18.71 -8.51
N PRO A 363 -3.89 -18.72 -9.68
CA PRO A 363 -3.77 -17.55 -10.52
C PRO A 363 -5.12 -16.89 -10.79
N SER A 364 -5.19 -15.59 -10.55
CA SER A 364 -6.46 -14.86 -10.51
C SER A 364 -6.27 -13.41 -11.00
N ILE A 365 -7.37 -12.80 -11.38
CA ILE A 365 -7.52 -11.35 -11.59
C ILE A 365 -8.71 -10.86 -10.77
N SER A 366 -8.86 -9.56 -10.61
CA SER A 366 -10.06 -8.99 -10.00
C SER A 366 -10.66 -7.90 -10.88
N GLY A 367 -11.97 -7.94 -11.06
CA GLY A 367 -12.67 -6.96 -11.89
C GLY A 367 -14.10 -7.40 -12.24
N PRO A 368 -14.73 -6.68 -13.16
CA PRO A 368 -14.21 -5.56 -13.98
C PRO A 368 -14.25 -4.17 -13.33
N LYS A 369 -14.75 -4.03 -12.10
CA LYS A 369 -14.96 -2.71 -11.47
C LYS A 369 -14.56 -2.63 -10.00
N ARG A 370 -14.28 -3.76 -9.32
CA ARG A 370 -14.00 -3.77 -7.88
C ARG A 370 -12.88 -4.75 -7.52
N PRO A 371 -12.01 -4.42 -6.54
CA PRO A 371 -10.89 -5.28 -6.13
C PRO A 371 -11.31 -6.62 -5.54
N GLN A 372 -12.45 -6.70 -4.86
CA GLN A 372 -12.97 -7.90 -4.23
C GLN A 372 -13.67 -8.89 -5.19
N ASP A 373 -13.90 -8.50 -6.43
CA ASP A 373 -14.53 -9.37 -7.44
C ASP A 373 -13.47 -10.25 -8.09
N LEU A 374 -13.01 -11.25 -7.31
CA LEU A 374 -12.01 -12.22 -7.72
C LEU A 374 -12.53 -13.14 -8.82
N ILE A 375 -11.71 -13.33 -9.85
CA ILE A 375 -11.97 -14.20 -11.01
C ILE A 375 -10.76 -15.12 -11.17
N LEU A 376 -10.96 -16.43 -11.19
CA LEU A 376 -9.88 -17.36 -11.53
C LEU A 376 -9.45 -17.13 -12.97
N LEU A 377 -8.15 -17.21 -13.25
CA LEU A 377 -7.62 -16.98 -14.60
C LEU A 377 -8.23 -17.94 -15.63
N SER A 378 -8.55 -19.17 -15.21
CA SER A 378 -9.27 -20.16 -16.04
C SER A 378 -10.67 -19.73 -16.48
N ASP A 379 -11.30 -18.84 -15.70
CA ASP A 379 -12.68 -18.42 -15.90
C ASP A 379 -12.77 -17.00 -16.47
N ALA A 380 -11.62 -16.31 -16.59
CA ALA A 380 -11.54 -14.90 -16.92
C ALA A 380 -12.25 -14.52 -18.22
N LYS A 381 -12.07 -15.33 -19.27
CA LYS A 381 -12.76 -15.12 -20.56
C LYS A 381 -14.27 -15.22 -20.43
N GLN A 382 -14.76 -16.27 -19.77
CA GLN A 382 -16.21 -16.48 -19.63
C GLN A 382 -16.83 -15.38 -18.74
N GLU A 383 -16.18 -15.05 -17.62
CA GLU A 383 -16.67 -13.99 -16.73
C GLU A 383 -16.69 -12.63 -17.42
N PHE A 384 -15.71 -12.32 -18.29
CA PHE A 384 -15.75 -11.11 -19.11
C PHE A 384 -16.98 -11.09 -20.02
N GLN A 385 -17.25 -12.19 -20.73
CA GLN A 385 -18.43 -12.32 -21.61
C GLN A 385 -19.73 -12.18 -20.83
N ASP A 386 -19.81 -12.80 -19.65
CA ASP A 386 -20.97 -12.70 -18.77
C ASP A 386 -21.15 -11.28 -18.22
N ALA A 387 -20.06 -10.58 -17.86
CA ALA A 387 -20.09 -9.21 -17.39
C ALA A 387 -20.62 -8.24 -18.45
N VAL A 388 -20.30 -8.44 -19.72
CA VAL A 388 -20.82 -7.62 -20.84
C VAL A 388 -22.35 -7.64 -20.85
N VAL A 389 -22.98 -8.80 -20.70
CA VAL A 389 -24.45 -8.98 -20.82
C VAL A 389 -25.19 -8.88 -19.49
N ARG A 390 -24.51 -9.08 -18.37
CA ARG A 390 -25.09 -8.96 -17.03
C ARG A 390 -25.67 -7.57 -16.83
N GLU A 391 -26.80 -7.47 -16.13
CA GLU A 391 -27.47 -6.21 -15.79
C GLU A 391 -26.45 -5.14 -15.32
N ALA A 392 -26.66 -3.91 -15.78
CA ALA A 392 -25.77 -2.80 -15.46
C ALA A 392 -25.64 -2.59 -13.95
N GLY A 393 -24.42 -2.53 -13.45
CA GLY A 393 -24.14 -2.42 -12.02
C GLY A 393 -22.67 -2.68 -11.71
N VAL A 394 -22.42 -3.10 -10.47
CA VAL A 394 -21.04 -3.29 -9.96
C VAL A 394 -20.26 -4.41 -10.65
N ARG A 395 -20.92 -5.39 -11.26
CA ARG A 395 -20.29 -6.52 -11.96
C ARG A 395 -20.75 -6.68 -13.41
N GLY A 396 -21.60 -5.80 -13.93
CA GLY A 396 -22.16 -5.91 -15.25
C GLY A 396 -22.21 -4.59 -16.00
N PHE A 397 -22.30 -4.68 -17.34
CA PHE A 397 -22.37 -3.52 -18.24
C PHE A 397 -23.76 -3.35 -18.88
N GLY A 398 -24.63 -4.35 -18.81
CA GLY A 398 -26.00 -4.29 -19.36
C GLY A 398 -26.07 -4.17 -20.88
N LEU A 399 -25.03 -4.69 -21.58
CA LEU A 399 -24.93 -4.56 -23.02
C LEU A 399 -25.57 -5.78 -23.73
N ASP A 400 -25.93 -5.63 -24.98
CA ASP A 400 -26.43 -6.74 -25.81
C ASP A 400 -25.25 -7.72 -26.11
N LYS A 401 -25.55 -9.01 -26.20
CA LYS A 401 -24.56 -10.04 -26.52
C LYS A 401 -23.81 -9.77 -27.84
N LYS A 402 -24.47 -9.11 -28.81
CA LYS A 402 -23.82 -8.71 -30.07
C LYS A 402 -22.66 -7.73 -29.87
N GLU A 403 -22.63 -6.98 -28.76
CA GLU A 403 -21.54 -6.06 -28.45
C GLU A 403 -20.19 -6.79 -28.23
N LEU A 404 -20.20 -8.11 -27.93
CA LEU A 404 -18.99 -8.92 -27.87
C LEU A 404 -18.26 -9.01 -29.21
N GLU A 405 -18.97 -8.90 -30.33
CA GLU A 405 -18.43 -8.94 -31.70
C GLU A 405 -18.14 -7.56 -32.26
N LYS A 406 -18.44 -6.51 -31.50
CA LYS A 406 -18.24 -5.12 -31.92
C LYS A 406 -16.76 -4.82 -32.13
N THR A 407 -16.46 -4.19 -33.25
CA THR A 407 -15.10 -3.78 -33.62
C THR A 407 -15.04 -2.30 -33.93
N ALA A 408 -13.88 -1.73 -33.81
CA ALA A 408 -13.57 -0.36 -34.22
C ALA A 408 -12.25 -0.33 -34.99
N LYS A 409 -12.19 0.48 -36.04
CA LYS A 409 -10.99 0.70 -36.80
C LYS A 409 -10.18 1.83 -36.17
N VAL A 410 -8.89 1.61 -35.97
CA VAL A 410 -7.91 2.60 -35.51
C VAL A 410 -7.03 2.93 -36.71
N ASP A 411 -7.11 4.16 -37.21
CA ASP A 411 -6.32 4.62 -38.36
C ASP A 411 -5.13 5.43 -37.86
N PHE A 412 -3.92 4.86 -38.00
CA PHE A 412 -2.64 5.56 -37.82
C PHE A 412 -2.20 6.21 -39.13
N GLU A 413 -1.14 7.02 -39.13
CA GLU A 413 -0.65 7.72 -40.33
C GLU A 413 -0.22 6.76 -41.43
N ASP A 414 0.37 5.62 -41.10
CA ASP A 414 1.00 4.66 -41.98
C ASP A 414 0.26 3.33 -42.14
N HIS A 415 -0.64 2.99 -41.20
CA HIS A 415 -1.40 1.74 -41.22
C HIS A 415 -2.71 1.86 -40.44
N SER A 416 -3.52 0.79 -40.46
CA SER A 416 -4.74 0.69 -39.68
C SER A 416 -4.75 -0.61 -38.91
N GLU A 417 -5.28 -0.57 -37.68
CA GLU A 417 -5.54 -1.75 -36.87
C GLU A 417 -7.04 -1.86 -36.53
N THR A 418 -7.48 -3.05 -36.17
CA THR A 418 -8.85 -3.28 -35.70
C THR A 418 -8.81 -3.69 -34.26
N ILE A 419 -9.52 -2.95 -33.42
CA ILE A 419 -9.76 -3.30 -32.01
C ILE A 419 -11.18 -3.79 -31.84
N GLN A 420 -11.44 -4.57 -30.78
CA GLN A 420 -12.77 -5.15 -30.50
C GLN A 420 -13.13 -5.02 -29.02
N THR A 421 -14.37 -5.25 -28.66
CA THR A 421 -14.83 -5.28 -27.28
C THR A 421 -13.89 -6.09 -26.39
N GLY A 422 -13.51 -5.52 -25.25
CA GLY A 422 -12.49 -6.06 -24.36
C GLY A 422 -11.06 -5.67 -24.73
N HIS A 423 -10.87 -4.81 -25.76
CA HIS A 423 -9.54 -4.30 -26.12
C HIS A 423 -8.81 -3.71 -24.90
N VAL A 424 -7.58 -4.14 -24.67
CA VAL A 424 -6.71 -3.61 -23.61
C VAL A 424 -6.13 -2.28 -24.07
N ALA A 425 -6.84 -1.18 -23.73
CA ALA A 425 -6.37 0.16 -24.07
C ALA A 425 -5.19 0.61 -23.17
N ILE A 426 -5.14 0.11 -21.91
CA ILE A 426 -4.08 0.40 -20.94
C ILE A 426 -3.59 -0.90 -20.30
N ALA A 427 -2.28 -1.09 -20.28
CA ALA A 427 -1.59 -2.14 -19.54
C ALA A 427 -0.49 -1.51 -18.67
N ALA A 428 -0.68 -1.46 -17.36
CA ALA A 428 0.21 -0.73 -16.46
C ALA A 428 0.79 -1.61 -15.36
N ILE A 429 2.12 -1.72 -15.31
CA ILE A 429 2.83 -2.20 -14.13
C ILE A 429 3.06 -0.99 -13.23
N THR A 430 2.28 -0.88 -12.16
CA THR A 430 2.16 0.35 -11.37
C THR A 430 1.83 0.04 -9.91
N SER A 431 1.91 1.08 -9.06
CA SER A 431 1.47 1.07 -7.66
C SER A 431 2.43 0.38 -6.67
N CYS A 432 2.27 0.76 -5.41
CA CYS A 432 3.00 0.19 -4.27
C CYS A 432 2.67 -1.28 -3.98
N THR A 433 1.48 -1.76 -4.37
CA THR A 433 1.00 -3.11 -4.04
C THR A 433 1.93 -4.20 -4.55
N ASN A 434 2.26 -4.17 -5.83
CA ASN A 434 3.01 -5.24 -6.48
C ASN A 434 4.47 -4.87 -6.79
N THR A 435 4.77 -3.59 -6.99
CA THR A 435 6.13 -3.17 -7.39
C THR A 435 7.14 -3.26 -6.24
N SER A 436 6.69 -3.37 -5.00
CA SER A 436 7.54 -3.68 -3.84
C SER A 436 8.01 -5.13 -3.80
N ASN A 437 7.41 -6.02 -4.60
CA ASN A 437 7.72 -7.45 -4.60
C ASN A 437 8.66 -7.82 -5.77
N PRO A 438 9.95 -8.12 -5.50
CA PRO A 438 10.92 -8.44 -6.55
C PRO A 438 10.55 -9.68 -7.36
N TYR A 439 9.91 -10.67 -6.74
CA TYR A 439 9.59 -11.93 -7.42
C TYR A 439 8.61 -11.73 -8.57
N VAL A 440 7.54 -10.96 -8.37
CA VAL A 440 6.54 -10.73 -9.42
C VAL A 440 7.08 -9.80 -10.51
N LEU A 441 7.95 -8.85 -10.17
CA LEU A 441 8.59 -7.97 -11.17
C LEU A 441 9.62 -8.75 -12.02
N MET A 442 10.43 -9.59 -11.39
CA MET A 442 11.36 -10.49 -12.10
C MET A 442 10.60 -11.47 -13.00
N ALA A 443 9.47 -12.01 -12.54
CA ALA A 443 8.62 -12.89 -13.35
C ALA A 443 8.04 -12.15 -14.58
N ALA A 444 7.60 -10.88 -14.43
CA ALA A 444 7.16 -10.06 -15.55
C ALA A 444 8.30 -9.82 -16.56
N GLY A 445 9.51 -9.50 -16.09
CA GLY A 445 10.68 -9.32 -16.93
C GLY A 445 11.10 -10.60 -17.67
N LEU A 446 11.02 -11.77 -17.01
CA LEU A 446 11.30 -13.07 -17.62
C LEU A 446 10.25 -13.43 -18.68
N LEU A 447 8.98 -13.12 -18.46
CA LEU A 447 7.93 -13.28 -19.47
C LEU A 447 8.18 -12.37 -20.67
N ALA A 448 8.50 -11.09 -20.43
CA ALA A 448 8.85 -10.14 -21.48
C ALA A 448 10.06 -10.64 -22.31
N LYS A 449 11.10 -11.17 -21.64
CA LYS A 449 12.25 -11.78 -22.33
C LYS A 449 11.82 -12.90 -23.27
N LYS A 450 11.08 -13.87 -22.75
CA LYS A 450 10.59 -15.02 -23.55
C LYS A 450 9.70 -14.59 -24.71
N ALA A 451 8.85 -13.58 -24.51
CA ALA A 451 7.98 -13.05 -25.56
C ALA A 451 8.79 -12.38 -26.68
N VAL A 452 9.74 -11.51 -26.34
CA VAL A 452 10.62 -10.81 -27.31
C VAL A 452 11.49 -11.83 -28.08
N GLU A 453 12.06 -12.82 -27.39
CA GLU A 453 12.86 -13.88 -28.03
C GLU A 453 12.04 -14.72 -29.03
N LYS A 454 10.71 -14.80 -28.86
CA LYS A 454 9.77 -15.42 -29.79
C LYS A 454 9.23 -14.47 -30.86
N GLY A 455 9.70 -13.21 -30.89
CA GLY A 455 9.28 -12.20 -31.85
C GLY A 455 7.91 -11.59 -31.58
N LEU A 456 7.33 -11.81 -30.38
CA LEU A 456 6.07 -11.19 -29.99
C LEU A 456 6.25 -9.70 -29.72
N LYS A 457 5.22 -8.93 -30.02
CA LYS A 457 5.18 -7.47 -29.82
C LYS A 457 3.82 -7.09 -29.23
N VAL A 458 3.78 -5.98 -28.49
CA VAL A 458 2.54 -5.35 -28.07
C VAL A 458 2.04 -4.47 -29.20
N SER A 459 0.73 -4.47 -29.46
CA SER A 459 0.11 -3.60 -30.45
C SER A 459 0.27 -2.12 -30.08
N PRO A 460 0.51 -1.19 -31.01
CA PRO A 460 0.55 0.23 -30.76
C PRO A 460 -0.77 0.83 -30.24
N THR A 461 -1.86 0.06 -30.31
CA THR A 461 -3.16 0.44 -29.73
C THR A 461 -3.22 0.26 -28.20
N VAL A 462 -2.23 -0.42 -27.60
CA VAL A 462 -2.14 -0.65 -26.15
C VAL A 462 -1.15 0.35 -25.54
N LYS A 463 -1.61 1.17 -24.61
CA LYS A 463 -0.74 2.06 -23.81
C LYS A 463 -0.11 1.26 -22.70
N THR A 464 1.19 1.01 -22.79
CA THR A 464 1.99 0.29 -21.78
C THR A 464 2.79 1.26 -20.92
N SER A 465 2.98 0.94 -19.63
CA SER A 465 3.81 1.74 -18.73
C SER A 465 4.40 0.91 -17.59
N LEU A 466 5.58 1.32 -17.12
CA LEU A 466 6.20 0.83 -15.89
C LEU A 466 6.45 2.01 -14.95
N ALA A 467 5.74 2.02 -13.81
CA ALA A 467 5.92 2.99 -12.73
C ALA A 467 6.21 2.25 -11.42
N PRO A 468 7.47 1.92 -11.14
CA PRO A 468 7.86 1.14 -9.97
C PRO A 468 7.81 1.99 -8.70
N GLY A 469 7.76 1.30 -7.55
CA GLY A 469 7.64 1.93 -6.25
C GLY A 469 8.91 2.61 -5.74
N SER A 470 10.09 2.21 -6.21
CA SER A 470 11.36 2.86 -5.84
C SER A 470 12.46 2.59 -6.86
N LYS A 471 13.58 3.29 -6.70
CA LYS A 471 14.79 3.08 -7.52
C LYS A 471 15.42 1.70 -7.31
N VAL A 472 15.13 1.02 -6.21
CA VAL A 472 15.58 -0.36 -5.96
C VAL A 472 15.06 -1.30 -7.05
N VAL A 473 13.80 -1.12 -7.46
CA VAL A 473 13.16 -1.92 -8.52
C VAL A 473 13.89 -1.78 -9.85
N THR A 474 14.16 -0.56 -10.27
CA THR A 474 14.93 -0.32 -11.51
C THR A 474 16.36 -0.81 -11.39
N GLY A 475 16.95 -0.77 -10.20
CA GLY A 475 18.26 -1.31 -9.90
C GLY A 475 18.37 -2.80 -10.23
N TYR A 476 17.51 -3.63 -9.64
CA TYR A 476 17.58 -5.08 -9.89
C TYR A 476 17.09 -5.48 -11.29
N LEU A 477 16.12 -4.77 -11.90
CA LEU A 477 15.70 -5.03 -13.28
C LEU A 477 16.82 -4.73 -14.29
N LYS A 478 17.60 -3.67 -14.08
CA LYS A 478 18.78 -3.34 -14.87
C LYS A 478 19.90 -4.35 -14.64
N ALA A 479 20.22 -4.67 -13.39
CA ALA A 479 21.27 -5.62 -13.05
C ALA A 479 21.01 -7.03 -13.61
N SER A 480 19.76 -7.46 -13.66
CA SER A 480 19.34 -8.74 -14.27
C SER A 480 19.23 -8.70 -15.80
N GLY A 481 19.35 -7.52 -16.44
CA GLY A 481 19.16 -7.32 -17.88
C GLY A 481 17.71 -7.43 -18.35
N LEU A 482 16.74 -7.51 -17.43
CA LEU A 482 15.33 -7.69 -17.77
C LEU A 482 14.63 -6.39 -18.19
N GLN A 483 15.11 -5.23 -17.73
CA GLN A 483 14.56 -3.94 -18.11
C GLN A 483 14.48 -3.77 -19.62
N SER A 484 15.55 -4.14 -20.35
CA SER A 484 15.60 -3.99 -21.81
C SER A 484 14.55 -4.80 -22.58
N TYR A 485 14.06 -5.91 -22.00
CA TYR A 485 12.99 -6.70 -22.60
C TYR A 485 11.61 -6.11 -22.30
N LEU A 486 11.42 -5.52 -21.13
CA LEU A 486 10.23 -4.75 -20.81
C LEU A 486 10.11 -3.53 -21.72
N ASP A 487 11.20 -2.78 -21.93
CA ASP A 487 11.25 -1.61 -22.81
C ASP A 487 10.88 -1.99 -24.25
N LYS A 488 11.37 -3.14 -24.77
CA LYS A 488 11.01 -3.65 -26.11
C LYS A 488 9.52 -3.98 -26.28
N LEU A 489 8.80 -4.21 -25.20
CA LEU A 489 7.35 -4.38 -25.18
C LEU A 489 6.61 -3.08 -24.86
N GLY A 490 7.32 -1.95 -24.76
CA GLY A 490 6.76 -0.64 -24.46
C GLY A 490 6.54 -0.37 -22.97
N PHE A 491 6.93 -1.29 -22.07
CA PHE A 491 6.92 -1.06 -20.63
C PHE A 491 8.14 -0.26 -20.19
N ASN A 492 8.33 0.91 -20.83
CA ASN A 492 9.37 1.86 -20.43
C ASN A 492 9.04 2.47 -19.07
N LEU A 493 10.10 2.85 -18.36
CA LEU A 493 9.98 3.58 -17.10
C LEU A 493 9.38 4.97 -17.36
N VAL A 494 8.22 5.24 -16.75
CA VAL A 494 7.46 6.50 -16.95
C VAL A 494 7.51 7.44 -15.74
N GLY A 495 7.87 6.94 -14.57
CA GLY A 495 7.93 7.70 -13.33
C GLY A 495 8.06 6.79 -12.12
N TYR A 496 8.25 7.39 -10.95
CA TYR A 496 8.19 6.73 -9.65
C TYR A 496 7.03 7.36 -8.86
N GLY A 497 5.88 6.69 -8.82
CA GLY A 497 4.70 7.25 -8.20
C GLY A 497 3.45 6.41 -8.42
N CYS A 498 2.33 6.84 -7.87
CA CYS A 498 1.05 6.12 -7.95
C CYS A 498 0.44 6.06 -9.36
N THR A 499 0.76 7.02 -10.22
CA THR A 499 0.41 7.08 -11.66
C THR A 499 -0.98 6.51 -12.01
N THR A 500 -1.06 5.44 -12.79
CA THR A 500 -2.31 4.85 -13.29
C THR A 500 -3.29 4.48 -12.17
N CYS A 501 -2.82 4.02 -11.01
CA CYS A 501 -3.70 3.61 -9.91
C CYS A 501 -4.48 4.78 -9.29
N ILE A 502 -3.96 6.01 -9.33
CA ILE A 502 -4.61 7.22 -8.82
C ILE A 502 -5.41 7.97 -9.92
N GLY A 503 -5.40 7.49 -11.16
CA GLY A 503 -6.03 8.17 -12.28
C GLY A 503 -5.09 9.05 -13.11
N ASN A 504 -3.80 8.97 -12.87
CA ASN A 504 -2.76 9.70 -13.62
C ASN A 504 -2.20 8.88 -14.78
N SER A 505 -3.05 8.06 -15.42
CA SER A 505 -2.65 7.27 -16.58
C SER A 505 -2.37 8.13 -17.85
N GLY A 506 -2.77 9.41 -17.81
CA GLY A 506 -2.69 10.30 -18.97
C GLY A 506 -3.64 9.89 -20.11
N ASP A 507 -3.60 10.63 -21.19
CA ASP A 507 -4.48 10.40 -22.34
C ASP A 507 -4.11 9.11 -23.11
N LEU A 508 -5.10 8.48 -23.70
CA LEU A 508 -4.89 7.45 -24.73
C LEU A 508 -4.36 8.10 -26.01
N ARG A 509 -3.77 7.30 -26.90
CA ARG A 509 -3.48 7.78 -28.26
C ARG A 509 -4.74 8.35 -28.89
N PRO A 510 -4.66 9.52 -29.56
CA PRO A 510 -5.84 10.18 -30.14
C PRO A 510 -6.65 9.26 -31.07
N GLU A 511 -5.95 8.43 -31.86
CA GLU A 511 -6.57 7.49 -32.80
C GLU A 511 -7.36 6.41 -32.07
N VAL A 512 -6.81 5.88 -30.98
CA VAL A 512 -7.46 4.85 -30.13
C VAL A 512 -8.63 5.48 -29.36
N ALA A 513 -8.43 6.64 -28.76
CA ALA A 513 -9.48 7.38 -28.06
C ALA A 513 -10.67 7.67 -28.99
N LYS A 514 -10.38 8.16 -30.21
CA LYS A 514 -11.41 8.42 -31.23
C LYS A 514 -12.17 7.16 -31.60
N ALA A 515 -11.49 6.05 -31.86
CA ALA A 515 -12.11 4.78 -32.22
C ALA A 515 -13.05 4.25 -31.09
N ILE A 516 -12.63 4.37 -29.82
CA ILE A 516 -13.46 3.98 -28.67
C ILE A 516 -14.69 4.86 -28.56
N VAL A 517 -14.55 6.19 -28.68
CA VAL A 517 -15.65 7.14 -28.53
C VAL A 517 -16.65 7.03 -29.70
N ASP A 518 -16.16 7.01 -30.94
CA ASP A 518 -17.01 6.97 -32.14
C ASP A 518 -17.89 5.72 -32.22
N THR A 519 -17.42 4.62 -31.61
CA THR A 519 -18.14 3.34 -31.65
C THR A 519 -18.76 2.95 -30.31
N ASP A 520 -18.56 3.73 -29.23
CA ASP A 520 -18.88 3.33 -27.85
C ASP A 520 -18.39 1.90 -27.56
N LEU A 521 -17.11 1.62 -27.85
CA LEU A 521 -16.50 0.33 -27.65
C LEU A 521 -16.21 0.12 -26.16
N LEU A 522 -16.60 -1.04 -25.62
CA LEU A 522 -16.20 -1.42 -24.26
C LEU A 522 -14.70 -1.78 -24.24
N ALA A 523 -13.87 -0.81 -23.87
CA ALA A 523 -12.44 -0.99 -23.68
C ALA A 523 -12.09 -1.41 -22.25
N SER A 524 -10.93 -2.07 -22.10
CA SER A 524 -10.42 -2.60 -20.85
C SER A 524 -9.08 -1.97 -20.45
N ALA A 525 -8.80 -1.96 -19.14
CA ALA A 525 -7.46 -1.77 -18.60
C ALA A 525 -7.06 -2.97 -17.75
N VAL A 526 -5.78 -3.34 -17.80
CA VAL A 526 -5.19 -4.35 -16.91
C VAL A 526 -4.00 -3.71 -16.19
N LEU A 527 -4.05 -3.69 -14.88
CA LEU A 527 -3.02 -3.02 -14.08
C LEU A 527 -2.65 -3.82 -12.83
N SER A 528 -1.40 -3.70 -12.41
CA SER A 528 -0.92 -4.32 -11.16
C SER A 528 -1.19 -3.46 -9.93
N GLY A 529 -2.19 -2.60 -9.98
CA GLY A 529 -2.61 -1.72 -8.89
C GLY A 529 -3.49 -2.40 -7.85
N ASN A 530 -4.12 -1.59 -7.01
CA ASN A 530 -5.04 -2.03 -5.96
C ASN A 530 -6.48 -1.56 -6.15
N ARG A 531 -6.74 -0.62 -7.05
CA ARG A 531 -8.07 -0.08 -7.35
C ARG A 531 -8.37 -0.08 -8.84
N ASN A 532 -9.61 -0.45 -9.18
CA ASN A 532 -10.07 -0.58 -10.56
C ASN A 532 -11.51 -0.08 -10.76
N PHE A 533 -11.91 0.93 -9.98
CA PHE A 533 -13.23 1.51 -10.11
C PHE A 533 -13.42 2.15 -11.48
N GLU A 534 -14.63 2.07 -12.03
CA GLU A 534 -15.01 2.73 -13.28
C GLU A 534 -14.74 4.24 -13.21
N GLY A 535 -14.14 4.79 -14.27
CA GLY A 535 -13.76 6.20 -14.34
C GLY A 535 -12.47 6.57 -13.59
N ARG A 536 -11.96 5.69 -12.71
CA ARG A 536 -10.75 6.00 -11.93
C ARG A 536 -9.47 5.87 -12.76
N ILE A 537 -9.38 4.85 -13.61
CA ILE A 537 -8.15 4.56 -14.37
C ILE A 537 -8.01 5.49 -15.57
N ASN A 538 -9.07 5.58 -16.35
CA ASN A 538 -9.19 6.49 -17.48
C ASN A 538 -10.70 6.67 -17.80
N PRO A 539 -11.17 7.87 -18.13
CA PRO A 539 -12.59 8.11 -18.38
C PRO A 539 -13.17 7.34 -19.57
N LEU A 540 -12.35 6.93 -20.53
CA LEU A 540 -12.76 6.17 -21.71
C LEU A 540 -12.73 4.64 -21.50
N VAL A 541 -12.20 4.17 -20.38
CA VAL A 541 -11.99 2.73 -20.11
C VAL A 541 -12.89 2.28 -18.97
N LYS A 542 -13.89 1.46 -19.31
CA LYS A 542 -14.96 1.06 -18.37
C LYS A 542 -14.66 -0.26 -17.66
N ALA A 543 -13.98 -1.22 -18.31
CA ALA A 543 -13.69 -2.54 -17.76
C ALA A 543 -12.24 -2.59 -17.25
N ASN A 544 -12.04 -2.57 -15.94
CA ASN A 544 -10.72 -2.46 -15.32
C ASN A 544 -10.41 -3.69 -14.48
N PHE A 545 -9.25 -4.32 -14.73
CA PHE A 545 -8.84 -5.54 -14.05
C PHE A 545 -7.53 -5.35 -13.29
N LEU A 546 -7.52 -5.81 -12.04
CA LEU A 546 -6.30 -5.96 -11.25
C LEU A 546 -5.68 -7.31 -11.54
N ALA A 547 -4.39 -7.33 -11.79
CA ALA A 547 -3.64 -8.53 -12.13
C ALA A 547 -2.19 -8.44 -11.63
N SER A 548 -1.52 -9.59 -11.48
CA SER A 548 -0.09 -9.60 -11.19
C SER A 548 0.71 -8.98 -12.36
N PRO A 549 1.90 -8.41 -12.11
CA PRO A 549 2.76 -7.86 -13.16
C PRO A 549 3.00 -8.80 -14.35
N PRO A 550 3.25 -10.12 -14.18
CA PRO A 550 3.33 -11.03 -15.32
C PRO A 550 2.03 -11.11 -16.14
N LEU A 551 0.87 -11.10 -15.48
CA LEU A 551 -0.41 -11.12 -16.18
C LEU A 551 -0.69 -9.80 -16.91
N VAL A 552 -0.23 -8.66 -16.39
CA VAL A 552 -0.29 -7.38 -17.11
C VAL A 552 0.48 -7.47 -18.43
N VAL A 553 1.69 -8.03 -18.42
CA VAL A 553 2.48 -8.27 -19.65
C VAL A 553 1.76 -9.23 -20.59
N ALA A 554 1.18 -10.31 -20.07
CA ALA A 554 0.46 -11.28 -20.88
C ALA A 554 -0.78 -10.68 -21.57
N TYR A 555 -1.59 -9.91 -20.85
CA TYR A 555 -2.76 -9.24 -21.42
C TYR A 555 -2.38 -8.11 -22.39
N ALA A 556 -1.26 -7.42 -22.18
CA ALA A 556 -0.74 -6.44 -23.15
C ALA A 556 -0.38 -7.10 -24.48
N LEU A 557 0.30 -8.26 -24.42
CA LEU A 557 0.64 -9.06 -25.62
C LEU A 557 -0.61 -9.60 -26.31
N ALA A 558 -1.62 -10.02 -25.55
CA ALA A 558 -2.89 -10.51 -26.10
C ALA A 558 -3.75 -9.37 -26.70
N GLY A 559 -3.62 -8.14 -26.19
CA GLY A 559 -4.36 -6.98 -26.64
C GLY A 559 -5.86 -6.98 -26.29
N ASN A 560 -6.37 -8.03 -25.63
CA ASN A 560 -7.79 -8.17 -25.31
C ASN A 560 -8.02 -9.00 -24.04
N THR A 561 -9.04 -8.62 -23.26
CA THR A 561 -9.44 -9.35 -22.04
C THR A 561 -10.42 -10.51 -22.32
N ASN A 562 -11.02 -10.58 -23.51
CA ASN A 562 -11.85 -11.70 -23.96
C ASN A 562 -11.01 -12.88 -24.50
N ILE A 563 -9.99 -13.29 -23.76
CA ILE A 563 -9.05 -14.33 -24.12
C ILE A 563 -8.87 -15.33 -22.98
N ASP A 564 -8.59 -16.58 -23.30
CA ASP A 564 -8.19 -17.61 -22.35
C ASP A 564 -6.66 -17.72 -22.34
N LEU A 565 -6.01 -17.20 -21.31
CA LEU A 565 -4.55 -17.23 -21.14
C LEU A 565 -4.01 -18.56 -20.58
N THR A 566 -4.88 -19.53 -20.33
CA THR A 566 -4.48 -20.85 -19.80
C THR A 566 -4.25 -21.89 -20.90
N ARG A 567 -4.50 -21.53 -22.16
CA ARG A 567 -4.40 -22.41 -23.34
C ARG A 567 -3.42 -21.90 -24.36
#